data_7e3b77ad2c874f072be9a72a097de0f3
#
_entry.id   7e3b77ad2c874f072be9a72a097de0f3
#
_cell.length_a   1.000
_cell.length_b   1.000
_cell.length_c   1.000
_cell.angle_alpha   90.00
_cell.angle_beta   90.00
_cell.angle_gamma   90.00
#
_symmetry.space_group_name_H-M   'P 1'
#
loop_
_entity.id
_entity.type
_entity.pdbx_description
1 polymer ?
#
loop_
_entity_poly.entity_id
_entity_poly.type
_entity_poly.pdbx_seq_one_letter_code
_entity_poly.pdbx_strand_id
1 'polypeptide(L)'
;AVFGKACVDYVKGGGGSGDVTVAYVRNLLDALRKKEAEGKISIYEPLGTFYEKEVAKQYEAGIVPGMTSEPQIPEELLKGASAFADTAIVTICRFSGENWDRTVGGEPQMCEYMAEEELALLRRASEVFERGDFYLSNAEQKMIEDAKANFKKVIVVMNVGGMVDSTWFAKDDAVNAVLMAWQGGMEGGLATADLLVGDAVPSGKLV
;
A
#
# COMPACT_ATOMS: atom_id res chain seq x y z
N ALA A 1 -11.61 -8.15 4.97
CA ALA A 1 -10.26 -8.69 4.73
C ALA A 1 -9.35 -7.56 4.23
N VAL A 2 -8.07 -7.55 4.63
CA VAL A 2 -7.10 -6.50 4.28
C VAL A 2 -6.02 -7.10 3.40
N PHE A 3 -5.86 -6.57 2.21
CA PHE A 3 -4.94 -7.00 1.16
C PHE A 3 -3.89 -5.94 0.88
N GLY A 4 -2.74 -6.39 0.42
CA GLY A 4 -1.64 -5.56 -0.03
C GLY A 4 -0.59 -5.32 1.05
N LYS A 5 0.68 -5.47 0.66
CA LYS A 5 1.83 -5.23 1.52
C LYS A 5 1.79 -3.87 2.22
N ALA A 6 1.16 -2.89 1.58
CA ALA A 6 1.07 -1.52 2.08
C ALA A 6 0.23 -1.39 3.36
N CYS A 7 -0.52 -2.42 3.77
CA CYS A 7 -1.15 -2.40 5.09
C CYS A 7 -0.12 -2.48 6.23
N VAL A 8 1.06 -3.06 5.96
CA VAL A 8 2.21 -3.20 6.88
C VAL A 8 3.36 -2.29 6.45
N ASP A 9 3.80 -2.39 5.17
CA ASP A 9 4.84 -1.55 4.57
C ASP A 9 4.28 -0.14 4.27
N TYR A 10 4.00 0.61 5.35
CA TYR A 10 3.35 1.91 5.26
C TYR A 10 4.36 3.04 5.02
N VAL A 11 4.16 3.81 3.97
CA VAL A 11 5.01 4.97 3.65
C VAL A 11 4.51 6.19 4.42
N LYS A 12 5.27 6.60 5.44
CA LYS A 12 4.93 7.72 6.34
C LYS A 12 5.07 9.10 5.69
N GLY A 13 6.05 9.23 4.80
CA GLY A 13 6.44 10.51 4.22
C GLY A 13 7.43 10.33 3.08
N GLY A 14 7.81 11.44 2.48
CA GLY A 14 8.80 11.47 1.41
C GLY A 14 10.23 11.32 1.90
N GLY A 15 11.13 10.99 0.97
CA GLY A 15 12.58 10.97 1.19
C GLY A 15 13.25 12.32 0.93
N GLY A 16 14.57 12.33 0.99
CA GLY A 16 15.38 13.54 0.82
C GLY A 16 15.32 14.46 2.03
N SER A 17 15.34 15.76 1.81
CA SER A 17 15.30 16.77 2.89
C SER A 17 13.98 16.76 3.70
N GLY A 18 12.94 16.14 3.19
CA GLY A 18 11.67 15.92 3.90
C GLY A 18 11.63 14.67 4.75
N ASP A 19 12.65 13.82 4.72
CA ASP A 19 12.69 12.60 5.52
C ASP A 19 13.14 12.89 6.95
N VAL A 20 12.18 12.83 7.86
CA VAL A 20 12.42 13.04 9.28
C VAL A 20 12.49 11.71 10.04
N THR A 21 13.43 11.61 10.96
CA THR A 21 13.49 10.50 11.91
C THR A 21 12.30 10.58 12.85
N VAL A 22 11.53 9.50 12.93
CA VAL A 22 10.33 9.42 13.76
C VAL A 22 10.48 8.31 14.79
N ALA A 23 9.79 8.44 15.93
CA ALA A 23 9.85 7.45 17.00
C ALA A 23 9.15 6.13 16.63
N TYR A 24 8.12 6.21 15.79
CA TYR A 24 7.36 5.06 15.28
C TYR A 24 6.57 5.44 14.02
N VAL A 25 6.07 4.44 13.33
CA VAL A 25 5.07 4.59 12.27
C VAL A 25 3.94 3.62 12.59
N ARG A 26 2.71 4.13 12.70
CA ARG A 26 1.51 3.29 12.83
C ARG A 26 1.01 2.93 11.44
N ASN A 27 1.16 1.68 11.07
CA ASN A 27 0.65 1.16 9.80
C ASN A 27 -0.88 0.96 9.86
N LEU A 28 -1.48 0.66 8.72
CA LEU A 28 -2.93 0.50 8.62
C LEU A 28 -3.42 -0.78 9.32
N LEU A 29 -2.67 -1.88 9.27
CA LEU A 29 -3.08 -3.14 9.89
C LEU A 29 -3.17 -3.00 11.41
N ASP A 30 -2.16 -2.39 12.06
CA ASP A 30 -2.17 -2.11 13.49
C ASP A 30 -3.33 -1.19 13.90
N ALA A 31 -3.61 -0.19 13.05
CA ALA A 31 -4.73 0.72 13.28
C ALA A 31 -6.09 0.01 13.17
N LEU A 32 -6.26 -0.89 12.21
CA LEU A 32 -7.49 -1.67 12.07
C LEU A 32 -7.65 -2.67 13.22
N ARG A 33 -6.59 -3.30 13.71
CA ARG A 33 -6.61 -4.12 14.93
C ARG A 33 -7.08 -3.31 16.15
N LYS A 34 -6.66 -2.05 16.25
CA LYS A 34 -7.18 -1.15 17.30
C LYS A 34 -8.68 -0.92 17.16
N LYS A 35 -9.17 -0.70 15.92
CA LYS A 35 -10.63 -0.56 15.67
C LYS A 35 -11.41 -1.84 15.96
N GLU A 36 -10.82 -3.00 15.72
CA GLU A 36 -11.39 -4.28 16.13
C GLU A 36 -11.48 -4.41 17.64
N ALA A 37 -10.42 -4.04 18.38
CA ALA A 37 -10.42 -4.03 19.83
C ALA A 37 -11.45 -3.04 20.42
N GLU A 38 -11.80 -1.98 19.70
CA GLU A 38 -12.87 -1.04 20.02
C GLU A 38 -14.27 -1.59 19.64
N GLY A 39 -14.36 -2.78 19.07
CA GLY A 39 -15.60 -3.44 18.66
C GLY A 39 -16.29 -2.85 17.43
N LYS A 40 -15.58 -2.08 16.60
CA LYS A 40 -16.13 -1.41 15.43
C LYS A 40 -16.15 -2.27 14.17
N ILE A 41 -15.18 -3.14 14.02
CA ILE A 41 -15.01 -4.05 12.87
C ILE A 41 -14.49 -5.40 13.35
N SER A 42 -14.45 -6.35 12.43
CA SER A 42 -13.68 -7.59 12.58
C SER A 42 -12.76 -7.76 11.39
N ILE A 43 -11.54 -8.23 11.61
CA ILE A 43 -10.54 -8.44 10.57
C ILE A 43 -10.21 -9.93 10.40
N TYR A 44 -9.87 -10.34 9.19
CA TYR A 44 -9.38 -11.69 8.93
C TYR A 44 -7.87 -11.73 9.23
N GLU A 45 -7.55 -12.01 10.48
CA GLU A 45 -6.19 -11.96 11.03
C GLU A 45 -5.17 -12.86 10.32
N PRO A 46 -5.51 -14.08 9.79
CA PRO A 46 -4.53 -14.89 9.08
C PRO A 46 -3.89 -14.17 7.88
N LEU A 47 -4.63 -13.31 7.18
CA LEU A 47 -4.10 -12.53 6.07
C LEU A 47 -3.19 -11.40 6.54
N GLY A 48 -3.53 -10.72 7.63
CA GLY A 48 -2.67 -9.72 8.27
C GLY A 48 -1.34 -10.31 8.70
N THR A 49 -1.37 -11.44 9.42
CA THR A 49 -0.17 -12.18 9.83
C THR A 49 0.69 -12.64 8.64
N PHE A 50 0.06 -13.02 7.52
CA PHE A 50 0.78 -13.35 6.30
C PHE A 50 1.58 -12.15 5.78
N TYR A 51 0.95 -10.98 5.64
CA TYR A 51 1.63 -9.78 5.18
C TYR A 51 2.74 -9.33 6.12
N GLU A 52 2.54 -9.39 7.43
CA GLU A 52 3.60 -9.08 8.40
C GLU A 52 4.84 -9.95 8.20
N LYS A 53 4.65 -11.26 8.04
CA LYS A 53 5.76 -12.21 7.83
C LYS A 53 6.48 -11.96 6.51
N GLU A 54 5.75 -11.73 5.43
CA GLU A 54 6.34 -11.53 4.11
C GLU A 54 7.08 -10.19 4.01
N VAL A 55 6.56 -9.13 4.62
CA VAL A 55 7.24 -7.82 4.69
C VAL A 55 8.46 -7.92 5.61
N ALA A 56 8.35 -8.55 6.77
CA ALA A 56 9.48 -8.72 7.69
C ALA A 56 10.65 -9.46 7.05
N LYS A 57 10.39 -10.54 6.30
CA LYS A 57 11.45 -11.25 5.54
C LYS A 57 12.18 -10.35 4.55
N GLN A 58 11.46 -9.44 3.90
CA GLN A 58 12.05 -8.51 2.95
C GLN A 58 12.89 -7.45 3.67
N TYR A 59 12.43 -6.95 4.81
CA TYR A 59 13.22 -6.03 5.66
C TYR A 59 14.49 -6.69 6.21
N GLU A 60 14.41 -7.95 6.65
CA GLU A 60 15.57 -8.74 7.08
C GLU A 60 16.59 -8.96 5.94
N ALA A 61 16.12 -9.01 4.70
CA ALA A 61 16.95 -9.06 3.50
C ALA A 61 17.50 -7.68 3.08
N GLY A 62 17.24 -6.62 3.86
CA GLY A 62 17.76 -5.27 3.61
C GLY A 62 16.91 -4.43 2.67
N ILE A 63 15.70 -4.88 2.31
CA ILE A 63 14.78 -4.06 1.52
C ILE A 63 14.21 -2.95 2.40
N VAL A 64 14.25 -1.72 1.90
CA VAL A 64 13.78 -0.54 2.65
C VAL A 64 12.25 -0.39 2.56
N PRO A 65 11.62 0.32 3.54
CA PRO A 65 10.20 0.63 3.51
C PRO A 65 9.74 1.26 2.19
N GLY A 66 8.60 0.82 1.69
CA GLY A 66 8.03 1.24 0.41
C GLY A 66 8.55 0.48 -0.81
N MET A 67 9.68 -0.24 -0.69
CA MET A 67 10.34 -0.98 -1.78
C MET A 67 10.18 -2.51 -1.68
N THR A 68 9.34 -3.00 -0.76
CA THR A 68 8.99 -4.42 -0.72
C THR A 68 8.12 -4.79 -1.93
N SER A 69 8.25 -6.02 -2.39
CA SER A 69 7.39 -6.58 -3.44
C SER A 69 6.06 -7.04 -2.87
N GLU A 70 4.99 -6.97 -3.64
CA GLU A 70 3.71 -7.59 -3.29
C GLU A 70 3.84 -9.11 -3.28
N PRO A 71 3.58 -9.81 -2.16
CA PRO A 71 3.68 -11.25 -2.10
C PRO A 71 2.48 -11.94 -2.76
N GLN A 72 2.71 -13.11 -3.34
CA GLN A 72 1.62 -13.94 -3.85
C GLN A 72 0.80 -14.52 -2.70
N ILE A 73 -0.50 -14.28 -2.70
CA ILE A 73 -1.42 -14.76 -1.67
C ILE A 73 -1.71 -16.24 -1.87
N PRO A 74 -1.51 -17.10 -0.86
CA PRO A 74 -1.92 -18.49 -0.92
C PRO A 74 -3.44 -18.64 -1.13
N GLU A 75 -3.85 -19.57 -1.99
CA GLU A 75 -5.26 -19.77 -2.32
C GLU A 75 -6.13 -20.06 -1.09
N GLU A 76 -5.59 -20.78 -0.11
CA GLU A 76 -6.28 -21.09 1.15
C GLU A 76 -6.59 -19.83 1.97
N LEU A 77 -5.65 -18.88 2.01
CA LEU A 77 -5.87 -17.58 2.68
C LEU A 77 -6.94 -16.76 1.96
N LEU A 78 -6.92 -16.75 0.63
CA LEU A 78 -7.94 -16.05 -0.15
C LEU A 78 -9.33 -16.64 0.08
N LYS A 79 -9.47 -17.96 0.07
CA LYS A 79 -10.72 -18.67 0.38
C LYS A 79 -11.20 -18.40 1.81
N GLY A 80 -10.29 -18.45 2.79
CA GLY A 80 -10.61 -18.15 4.18
C GLY A 80 -11.07 -16.71 4.37
N ALA A 81 -10.41 -15.76 3.72
CA ALA A 81 -10.74 -14.34 3.76
C ALA A 81 -12.12 -14.04 3.16
N SER A 82 -12.45 -14.64 2.00
CA SER A 82 -13.75 -14.44 1.34
C SER A 82 -14.90 -15.16 2.05
N ALA A 83 -14.62 -16.23 2.77
CA ALA A 83 -15.61 -16.86 3.64
C ALA A 83 -15.88 -16.07 4.93
N PHE A 84 -14.89 -15.30 5.40
CA PHE A 84 -14.97 -14.48 6.60
C PHE A 84 -15.67 -13.13 6.36
N ALA A 85 -15.44 -12.48 5.24
CA ALA A 85 -15.90 -11.12 4.99
C ALA A 85 -16.38 -10.90 3.55
N ASP A 86 -17.37 -10.04 3.39
CA ASP A 86 -17.87 -9.58 2.08
C ASP A 86 -17.05 -8.41 1.51
N THR A 87 -16.19 -7.78 2.32
CA THR A 87 -15.44 -6.57 1.97
C THR A 87 -13.94 -6.83 1.97
N ALA A 88 -13.30 -6.48 0.87
CA ALA A 88 -11.85 -6.40 0.75
C ALA A 88 -11.39 -4.93 0.85
N ILE A 89 -10.40 -4.66 1.69
CA ILE A 89 -9.62 -3.41 1.68
C ILE A 89 -8.30 -3.74 1.00
N VAL A 90 -8.06 -3.15 -0.16
CA VAL A 90 -6.85 -3.34 -0.95
C VAL A 90 -5.94 -2.13 -0.76
N THR A 91 -4.70 -2.35 -0.36
CA THR A 91 -3.75 -1.28 -0.06
C THR A 91 -2.62 -1.24 -1.09
N ILE A 92 -2.34 -0.05 -1.59
CA ILE A 92 -1.24 0.22 -2.53
C ILE A 92 -0.36 1.31 -1.93
N CYS A 93 0.96 1.16 -1.96
CA CYS A 93 1.86 2.23 -1.58
C CYS A 93 2.85 2.58 -2.69
N ARG A 94 3.25 3.84 -2.71
CA ARG A 94 4.36 4.34 -3.52
C ARG A 94 5.16 5.32 -2.70
N PHE A 95 6.44 5.03 -2.57
CA PHE A 95 7.39 5.96 -2.01
C PHE A 95 7.51 7.19 -2.93
N SER A 96 7.73 8.36 -2.34
CA SER A 96 8.01 9.60 -3.04
C SER A 96 9.06 10.37 -2.25
N GLY A 97 9.82 11.22 -2.92
CA GLY A 97 10.85 12.00 -2.25
C GLY A 97 11.48 13.01 -3.21
N GLU A 98 12.42 13.75 -2.68
CA GLU A 98 13.26 14.65 -3.47
C GLU A 98 14.01 13.84 -4.53
N ASN A 99 14.01 14.30 -5.78
CA ASN A 99 14.58 13.62 -6.94
C ASN A 99 13.94 12.25 -7.27
N TRP A 100 12.77 11.95 -6.72
CA TRP A 100 12.07 10.71 -6.95
C TRP A 100 10.75 10.93 -7.70
N ASP A 101 10.85 11.15 -9.00
CA ASP A 101 9.69 11.23 -9.89
C ASP A 101 9.19 9.83 -10.28
N ARG A 102 7.88 9.72 -10.52
CA ARG A 102 7.28 8.48 -11.00
C ARG A 102 7.81 8.09 -12.36
N THR A 103 8.14 6.84 -12.53
CA THR A 103 8.62 6.30 -13.79
C THR A 103 7.48 5.69 -14.61
N VAL A 104 7.51 5.98 -15.91
CA VAL A 104 6.63 5.40 -16.93
C VAL A 104 7.52 4.62 -17.88
N GLY A 105 7.71 3.33 -17.62
CA GLY A 105 8.68 2.49 -18.31
C GLY A 105 9.81 2.02 -17.37
N GLY A 106 10.49 0.95 -17.77
CA GLY A 106 11.32 0.16 -16.86
C GLY A 106 12.64 0.76 -16.40
N GLU A 107 13.16 1.82 -17.04
CA GLU A 107 14.46 2.38 -16.68
C GLU A 107 14.27 3.68 -15.88
N PRO A 108 14.79 3.74 -14.63
CA PRO A 108 14.78 4.96 -13.86
C PRO A 108 15.66 6.03 -14.51
N GLN A 109 15.23 7.28 -14.42
CA GLN A 109 16.08 8.40 -14.80
C GLN A 109 17.22 8.51 -13.78
N MET A 110 18.40 8.08 -14.18
CA MET A 110 19.62 8.26 -13.38
C MET A 110 20.24 9.62 -13.73
N CYS A 111 20.56 10.42 -12.73
CA CYS A 111 21.42 11.58 -12.92
C CYS A 111 22.83 11.28 -12.41
N GLU A 112 23.84 11.88 -13.03
CA GLU A 112 25.26 11.64 -12.73
C GLU A 112 25.72 12.11 -11.34
N TYR A 113 24.82 12.75 -10.58
CA TYR A 113 25.08 13.25 -9.21
C TYR A 113 24.38 12.42 -8.12
N MET A 114 23.72 11.31 -8.46
CA MET A 114 23.05 10.47 -7.49
C MET A 114 24.05 9.66 -6.65
N ALA A 115 23.80 9.58 -5.35
CA ALA A 115 24.54 8.70 -4.46
C ALA A 115 24.27 7.21 -4.81
N GLU A 116 25.20 6.32 -4.49
CA GLU A 116 25.06 4.89 -4.80
C GLU A 116 23.85 4.28 -4.09
N GLU A 117 23.49 4.78 -2.89
CA GLU A 117 22.31 4.36 -2.16
C GLU A 117 21.01 4.72 -2.90
N GLU A 118 20.96 5.90 -3.53
CA GLU A 118 19.80 6.32 -4.34
C GLU A 118 19.71 5.49 -5.62
N LEU A 119 20.85 5.20 -6.27
CA LEU A 119 20.89 4.32 -7.44
C LEU A 119 20.45 2.90 -7.10
N ALA A 120 20.80 2.38 -5.92
CA ALA A 120 20.35 1.07 -5.47
C ALA A 120 18.82 1.03 -5.27
N LEU A 121 18.24 2.09 -4.72
CA LEU A 121 16.78 2.21 -4.58
C LEU A 121 16.08 2.27 -5.94
N LEU A 122 16.62 3.02 -6.90
CA LEU A 122 16.07 3.08 -8.25
C LEU A 122 16.12 1.73 -8.97
N ARG A 123 17.23 1.00 -8.86
CA ARG A 123 17.34 -0.36 -9.41
C ARG A 123 16.31 -1.28 -8.77
N ARG A 124 16.16 -1.21 -7.45
CA ARG A 124 15.15 -1.98 -6.73
C ARG A 124 13.72 -1.64 -7.17
N ALA A 125 13.41 -0.35 -7.36
CA ALA A 125 12.11 0.06 -7.87
C ALA A 125 11.81 -0.53 -9.25
N SER A 126 12.80 -0.60 -10.15
CA SER A 126 12.65 -1.23 -11.48
C SER A 126 12.41 -2.74 -11.40
N GLU A 127 12.95 -3.43 -10.39
CA GLU A 127 12.70 -4.85 -10.15
C GLU A 127 11.28 -5.10 -9.62
N VAL A 128 10.77 -4.20 -8.76
CA VAL A 128 9.43 -4.33 -8.15
C VAL A 128 8.33 -3.88 -9.11
N PHE A 129 8.59 -2.83 -9.89
CA PHE A 129 7.62 -2.19 -10.78
C PHE A 129 8.04 -2.32 -12.25
N GLU A 130 7.70 -3.43 -12.87
CA GLU A 130 8.16 -3.84 -14.21
C GLU A 130 7.80 -2.85 -15.32
N ARG A 131 6.78 -2.03 -15.09
CA ARG A 131 6.29 -1.00 -16.02
C ARG A 131 6.53 0.42 -15.53
N GLY A 132 7.37 0.56 -14.49
CA GLY A 132 7.54 1.80 -13.75
C GLY A 132 6.53 1.95 -12.60
N ASP A 133 6.91 2.72 -11.59
CA ASP A 133 6.14 2.86 -10.34
C ASP A 133 4.91 3.79 -10.45
N PHE A 134 4.70 4.40 -11.61
CA PHE A 134 3.44 5.05 -11.96
C PHE A 134 2.29 4.05 -12.11
N TYR A 135 2.58 2.84 -12.60
CA TYR A 135 1.62 1.76 -12.80
C TYR A 135 1.61 0.75 -11.66
N LEU A 136 0.58 -0.09 -11.63
CA LEU A 136 0.58 -1.29 -10.78
C LEU A 136 1.66 -2.26 -11.25
N SER A 137 2.34 -2.93 -10.31
CA SER A 137 3.12 -4.13 -10.63
C SER A 137 2.20 -5.28 -11.05
N ASN A 138 2.75 -6.30 -11.71
CA ASN A 138 1.98 -7.48 -12.09
C ASN A 138 1.39 -8.20 -10.86
N ALA A 139 2.14 -8.23 -9.76
CA ALA A 139 1.68 -8.85 -8.50
C ALA A 139 0.55 -8.05 -7.84
N GLU A 140 0.62 -6.72 -7.83
CA GLU A 140 -0.47 -5.87 -7.35
C GLU A 140 -1.72 -6.00 -8.20
N GLN A 141 -1.56 -6.05 -9.53
CA GLN A 141 -2.68 -6.27 -10.45
C GLN A 141 -3.38 -7.60 -10.15
N LYS A 142 -2.60 -8.69 -10.00
CA LYS A 142 -3.14 -10.00 -9.64
C LYS A 142 -3.89 -9.98 -8.31
N MET A 143 -3.35 -9.35 -7.27
CA MET A 143 -4.00 -9.20 -5.97
C MET A 143 -5.34 -8.47 -6.09
N ILE A 144 -5.41 -7.40 -6.87
CA ILE A 144 -6.65 -6.64 -7.11
C ILE A 144 -7.68 -7.49 -7.85
N GLU A 145 -7.27 -8.24 -8.87
CA GLU A 145 -8.15 -9.15 -9.60
C GLU A 145 -8.70 -10.25 -8.69
N ASP A 146 -7.87 -10.80 -7.82
CA ASP A 146 -8.29 -11.80 -6.82
C ASP A 146 -9.30 -11.19 -5.82
N ALA A 147 -9.08 -9.97 -5.35
CA ALA A 147 -10.03 -9.29 -4.48
C ALA A 147 -11.37 -9.06 -5.18
N LYS A 148 -11.36 -8.55 -6.41
CA LYS A 148 -12.57 -8.31 -7.22
C LYS A 148 -13.36 -9.59 -7.52
N ALA A 149 -12.66 -10.70 -7.74
CA ALA A 149 -13.29 -11.99 -8.04
C ALA A 149 -13.93 -12.67 -6.83
N ASN A 150 -13.46 -12.38 -5.62
CA ASN A 150 -13.84 -13.11 -4.40
C ASN A 150 -14.64 -12.29 -3.38
N PHE A 151 -14.76 -10.97 -3.55
CA PHE A 151 -15.44 -10.09 -2.61
C PHE A 151 -16.54 -9.29 -3.26
N LYS A 152 -17.61 -9.02 -2.50
CA LYS A 152 -18.73 -8.21 -2.98
C LYS A 152 -18.42 -6.72 -3.01
N LYS A 153 -17.51 -6.29 -2.15
CA LYS A 153 -17.07 -4.89 -2.03
C LYS A 153 -15.55 -4.82 -2.01
N VAL A 154 -15.01 -3.96 -2.84
CA VAL A 154 -13.57 -3.66 -2.89
C VAL A 154 -13.38 -2.18 -2.63
N ILE A 155 -12.63 -1.88 -1.58
CA ILE A 155 -12.23 -0.52 -1.20
C ILE A 155 -10.71 -0.45 -1.39
N VAL A 156 -10.25 0.53 -2.15
CA VAL A 156 -8.82 0.75 -2.39
C VAL A 156 -8.31 1.87 -1.52
N VAL A 157 -7.18 1.65 -0.87
CA VAL A 157 -6.44 2.66 -0.07
C VAL A 157 -5.10 2.93 -0.74
N MET A 158 -4.91 4.17 -1.18
CA MET A 158 -3.71 4.63 -1.87
C MET A 158 -2.81 5.41 -0.91
N ASN A 159 -1.81 4.72 -0.33
CA ASN A 159 -0.75 5.34 0.47
C ASN A 159 0.40 5.75 -0.45
N VAL A 160 0.22 6.84 -1.18
CA VAL A 160 1.13 7.27 -2.24
C VAL A 160 1.56 8.72 -2.06
N GLY A 161 2.78 9.03 -2.45
CA GLY A 161 3.25 10.41 -2.52
C GLY A 161 3.37 10.84 -3.99
N GLY A 162 2.39 11.53 -4.51
CA GLY A 162 2.37 11.95 -5.91
C GLY A 162 1.34 11.20 -6.76
N MET A 163 1.33 11.51 -8.06
CA MET A 163 0.36 10.94 -9.00
C MET A 163 0.71 9.51 -9.38
N VAL A 164 -0.31 8.68 -9.52
CA VAL A 164 -0.23 7.30 -10.02
C VAL A 164 -1.32 7.05 -11.04
N ASP A 165 -1.19 5.99 -11.84
CA ASP A 165 -2.25 5.58 -12.76
C ASP A 165 -3.55 5.29 -11.99
N SER A 166 -4.61 5.99 -12.38
CA SER A 166 -5.96 5.82 -11.82
C SER A 166 -6.90 5.08 -12.78
N THR A 167 -6.45 4.74 -13.98
CA THR A 167 -7.31 4.18 -15.03
C THR A 167 -7.89 2.81 -14.67
N TRP A 168 -7.19 2.06 -13.84
CA TRP A 168 -7.59 0.73 -13.40
C TRP A 168 -8.74 0.70 -12.38
N PHE A 169 -9.02 1.83 -11.73
CA PHE A 169 -10.19 1.93 -10.82
C PHE A 169 -11.21 2.97 -11.23
N ALA A 170 -10.81 4.01 -11.99
CA ALA A 170 -11.68 5.16 -12.28
C ALA A 170 -12.97 4.82 -13.06
N LYS A 171 -12.97 3.70 -13.77
CA LYS A 171 -14.13 3.22 -14.58
C LYS A 171 -14.44 1.75 -14.31
N ASP A 172 -14.05 1.23 -13.17
CA ASP A 172 -14.27 -0.16 -12.79
C ASP A 172 -15.33 -0.26 -11.69
N ASP A 173 -16.53 -0.68 -12.08
CA ASP A 173 -17.67 -0.82 -11.15
C ASP A 173 -17.42 -1.86 -10.05
N ALA A 174 -16.42 -2.73 -10.19
CA ALA A 174 -16.04 -3.68 -9.14
C ALA A 174 -15.23 -3.01 -8.01
N VAL A 175 -14.70 -1.81 -8.22
CA VAL A 175 -14.06 -0.98 -7.19
C VAL A 175 -15.10 -0.01 -6.63
N ASN A 176 -15.56 -0.26 -5.42
CA ASN A 176 -16.69 0.48 -4.83
C ASN A 176 -16.29 1.83 -4.23
N ALA A 177 -15.03 1.96 -3.78
CA ALA A 177 -14.50 3.21 -3.25
C ALA A 177 -12.98 3.25 -3.36
N VAL A 178 -12.43 4.45 -3.48
CA VAL A 178 -10.98 4.70 -3.43
C VAL A 178 -10.71 5.83 -2.44
N LEU A 179 -9.82 5.58 -1.50
CA LEU A 179 -9.33 6.56 -0.54
C LEU A 179 -7.89 6.94 -0.87
N MET A 180 -7.68 8.18 -1.26
CA MET A 180 -6.33 8.75 -1.41
C MET A 180 -5.82 9.14 -0.02
N ALA A 181 -5.12 8.21 0.63
CA ALA A 181 -4.62 8.40 1.99
C ALA A 181 -3.32 9.22 2.03
N TRP A 182 -2.66 9.36 0.88
CA TRP A 182 -1.37 10.03 0.74
C TRP A 182 -0.31 9.48 1.70
N GLN A 183 0.68 10.28 2.05
CA GLN A 183 1.72 9.99 3.03
C GLN A 183 1.33 10.69 4.35
N GLY A 184 0.65 9.97 5.23
CA GLY A 184 -0.05 10.54 6.38
C GLY A 184 0.79 10.72 7.66
N GLY A 185 2.13 10.60 7.58
CA GLY A 185 3.00 10.74 8.75
C GLY A 185 2.94 9.57 9.71
N MET A 186 3.33 9.81 10.97
CA MET A 186 3.44 8.79 12.02
C MET A 186 2.11 8.08 12.32
N GLU A 187 1.01 8.80 12.30
CA GLU A 187 -0.34 8.32 12.61
C GLU A 187 -1.23 8.13 11.38
N GLY A 188 -0.63 8.12 10.19
CA GLY A 188 -1.37 8.01 8.93
C GLY A 188 -2.23 6.76 8.82
N GLY A 189 -1.75 5.62 9.33
CA GLY A 189 -2.53 4.39 9.40
C GLY A 189 -3.77 4.53 10.28
N LEU A 190 -3.66 5.19 11.45
CA LEU A 190 -4.80 5.40 12.34
C LEU A 190 -5.81 6.38 11.74
N ALA A 191 -5.35 7.49 11.15
CA ALA A 191 -6.22 8.42 10.46
C ALA A 191 -6.98 7.75 9.30
N THR A 192 -6.29 6.89 8.53
CA THR A 192 -6.92 6.08 7.48
C THR A 192 -7.96 5.12 8.05
N ALA A 193 -7.66 4.44 9.16
CA ALA A 193 -8.61 3.54 9.82
C ALA A 193 -9.85 4.30 10.35
N ASP A 194 -9.67 5.50 10.92
CA ASP A 194 -10.79 6.36 11.36
C ASP A 194 -11.74 6.70 10.21
N LEU A 195 -11.21 6.99 9.02
CA LEU A 195 -12.03 7.23 7.82
C LEU A 195 -12.77 5.95 7.38
N LEU A 196 -12.07 4.80 7.38
CA LEU A 196 -12.66 3.52 6.93
C LEU A 196 -13.79 3.04 7.84
N VAL A 197 -13.74 3.32 9.14
CA VAL A 197 -14.79 2.93 10.09
C VAL A 197 -15.83 4.03 10.33
N GLY A 198 -15.68 5.20 9.71
CA GLY A 198 -16.63 6.30 9.82
C GLY A 198 -16.47 7.16 11.07
N ASP A 199 -15.35 7.07 11.79
CA ASP A 199 -15.03 7.94 12.94
C ASP A 199 -14.64 9.36 12.49
N ALA A 200 -14.20 9.49 11.24
CA ALA A 200 -13.88 10.75 10.60
C ALA A 200 -14.42 10.77 9.17
N VAL A 201 -14.54 11.97 8.60
CA VAL A 201 -14.99 12.18 7.22
C VAL A 201 -13.84 12.80 6.42
N PRO A 202 -13.51 12.26 5.22
CA PRO A 202 -12.49 12.86 4.39
C PRO A 202 -12.94 14.25 3.91
N SER A 203 -12.07 15.25 4.10
CA SER A 203 -12.36 16.65 3.71
C SER A 203 -11.81 16.99 2.34
N GLY A 204 -10.72 16.36 1.92
CA GLY A 204 -10.13 16.54 0.61
C GLY A 204 -10.99 15.92 -0.49
N LYS A 205 -10.91 16.50 -1.68
CA LYS A 205 -11.56 15.99 -2.89
C LYS A 205 -10.57 16.04 -4.04
N LEU A 206 -10.64 15.05 -4.91
CA LEU A 206 -9.97 15.09 -6.21
C LEU A 206 -10.78 15.96 -7.17
N VAL A 207 -10.07 16.74 -8.00
CA VAL A 207 -10.67 17.58 -9.04
C VAL A 207 -10.89 16.77 -10.32
#